data_a0b9d9320b19463abfe680ef21aa3e59
#
_entry.id   a0b9d9320b19463abfe680ef21aa3e59
#
_cell.length_a   1.000
_cell.length_b   1.000
_cell.length_c   1.000
_cell.angle_alpha   90.00
_cell.angle_beta   90.00
_cell.angle_gamma   90.00
#
_symmetry.space_group_name_H-M   'P 1'
#
loop_
_entity.id
_entity.type
_entity.pdbx_description
1 polymer ?
#
loop_
_entity_poly.entity_id
_entity_poly.type
_entity_poly.pdbx_seq_one_letter_code
_entity_poly.pdbx_strand_id
1 'polypeptide(L)'
;MDICLIRHTRPQVEKGVCYGRLDLDVAETFEQEAVISTNLLPHSFDYTYSSPLRRCRKLANFFGSNYVLDDRLQEVDFGAWEGRLWTDIGESALDMWMANIESFIFPGGEAFAQFQVRVEQFLAQLPVGRVLLITHAGVIKIAYGILANKSLSESVSFSVDYGQCLRVVDGLPELLTTPKQTLLSRSE
;
A
#
# COMPACT_ATOMS: atom_id res chain seq x y z
N MET A 1 -16.88 11.26 -1.79
CA MET A 1 -15.40 11.39 -1.78
C MET A 1 -14.83 10.38 -2.76
N ASP A 2 -13.84 10.76 -3.58
CA ASP A 2 -13.22 9.89 -4.61
C ASP A 2 -11.73 9.73 -4.26
N ILE A 3 -11.32 8.56 -3.75
CA ILE A 3 -9.97 8.31 -3.27
C ILE A 3 -9.34 7.22 -4.12
N CYS A 4 -8.18 7.49 -4.72
CA CYS A 4 -7.33 6.53 -5.38
C CYS A 4 -6.11 6.23 -4.50
N LEU A 5 -5.93 4.95 -4.12
CA LEU A 5 -4.77 4.48 -3.37
C LEU A 5 -3.93 3.61 -4.29
N ILE A 6 -2.76 4.07 -4.67
CA ILE A 6 -1.86 3.33 -5.54
C ILE A 6 -0.69 2.74 -4.75
N ARG A 7 -0.45 1.45 -4.95
CA ARG A 7 0.76 0.81 -4.44
C ARG A 7 1.96 1.23 -5.29
N HIS A 8 3.09 1.57 -4.64
CA HIS A 8 4.33 1.82 -5.35
C HIS A 8 4.68 0.70 -6.34
N THR A 9 5.50 1.00 -7.34
CA THR A 9 6.07 0.03 -8.28
C THR A 9 7.01 -0.94 -7.59
N ARG A 10 7.45 -1.99 -8.28
CA ARG A 10 8.36 -3.00 -7.72
C ARG A 10 9.63 -2.38 -7.15
N PRO A 11 9.98 -2.68 -5.89
CA PRO A 11 11.25 -2.22 -5.32
C PRO A 11 12.42 -3.11 -5.77
N GLN A 12 13.62 -2.57 -5.65
CA GLN A 12 14.86 -3.30 -5.87
C GLN A 12 15.20 -4.11 -4.60
N VAL A 13 14.67 -5.31 -4.52
CA VAL A 13 14.84 -6.23 -3.38
C VAL A 13 14.73 -7.67 -3.86
N GLU A 14 15.42 -8.58 -3.21
CA GLU A 14 15.30 -10.00 -3.49
C GLU A 14 13.90 -10.52 -3.15
N LYS A 15 13.42 -11.48 -3.95
CA LYS A 15 12.12 -12.11 -3.71
C LYS A 15 12.10 -12.82 -2.35
N GLY A 16 11.08 -12.56 -1.58
CA GLY A 16 10.88 -13.20 -0.28
C GLY A 16 11.52 -12.46 0.89
N VAL A 17 12.19 -11.34 0.67
CA VAL A 17 12.68 -10.48 1.75
C VAL A 17 11.52 -9.69 2.36
N CYS A 18 11.43 -9.70 3.70
CA CYS A 18 10.54 -8.86 4.47
C CYS A 18 11.05 -7.41 4.44
N TYR A 19 10.18 -6.48 4.09
CA TYR A 19 10.48 -5.06 4.14
C TYR A 19 9.21 -4.25 4.41
N GLY A 20 9.31 -3.26 5.24
CA GLY A 20 8.28 -2.29 5.54
C GLY A 20 8.82 -0.89 5.41
N ARG A 21 9.55 -0.41 6.42
CA ARG A 21 10.17 0.92 6.45
C ARG A 21 11.55 0.99 5.83
N LEU A 22 12.18 -0.13 5.46
CA LEU A 22 13.42 -0.08 4.68
C LEU A 22 13.23 0.80 3.45
N ASP A 23 14.10 1.81 3.30
CA ASP A 23 14.01 2.79 2.21
C ASP A 23 14.66 2.28 0.93
N LEU A 24 14.04 1.25 0.36
CA LEU A 24 14.46 0.57 -0.86
C LEU A 24 14.27 1.46 -2.09
N ASP A 25 15.16 1.34 -3.04
CA ASP A 25 15.01 1.93 -4.37
C ASP A 25 14.01 1.14 -5.23
N VAL A 26 13.69 1.63 -6.41
CA VAL A 26 12.81 0.97 -7.37
C VAL A 26 13.61 0.03 -8.27
N ALA A 27 12.95 -1.02 -8.81
CA ALA A 27 13.54 -1.94 -9.77
C ALA A 27 13.81 -1.25 -11.12
N GLU A 28 14.60 -1.89 -11.98
CA GLU A 28 14.90 -1.40 -13.35
C GLU A 28 13.66 -1.25 -14.23
N THR A 29 12.59 -1.99 -13.91
CA THR A 29 11.29 -1.94 -14.59
C THR A 29 10.45 -0.71 -14.23
N PHE A 30 10.95 0.18 -13.37
CA PHE A 30 10.20 1.31 -12.79
C PHE A 30 9.44 2.14 -13.83
N GLU A 31 10.11 2.60 -14.88
CA GLU A 31 9.49 3.50 -15.85
C GLU A 31 8.32 2.83 -16.59
N GLN A 32 8.48 1.56 -16.95
CA GLN A 32 7.42 0.80 -17.63
C GLN A 32 6.22 0.59 -16.68
N GLU A 33 6.48 0.21 -15.43
CA GLU A 33 5.43 0.02 -14.43
C GLU A 33 4.73 1.35 -14.10
N ALA A 34 5.46 2.45 -14.00
CA ALA A 34 4.91 3.78 -13.73
C ALA A 34 4.00 4.27 -14.87
N VAL A 35 4.38 4.05 -16.13
CA VAL A 35 3.51 4.36 -17.30
C VAL A 35 2.22 3.56 -17.23
N ILE A 36 2.30 2.25 -16.95
CA ILE A 36 1.11 1.39 -16.82
C ILE A 36 0.21 1.92 -15.69
N SER A 37 0.79 2.24 -14.55
CA SER A 37 0.08 2.78 -13.39
C SER A 37 -0.62 4.10 -13.69
N THR A 38 0.03 5.01 -14.44
CA THR A 38 -0.56 6.28 -14.85
C THR A 38 -1.82 6.09 -15.70
N ASN A 39 -1.80 5.11 -16.59
CA ASN A 39 -2.94 4.81 -17.46
C ASN A 39 -4.16 4.24 -16.72
N LEU A 40 -3.99 3.79 -15.48
CA LEU A 40 -5.07 3.32 -14.62
C LEU A 40 -5.78 4.47 -13.90
N LEU A 41 -5.10 5.60 -13.71
CA LEU A 41 -5.57 6.67 -12.86
C LEU A 41 -6.47 7.67 -13.60
N PRO A 42 -7.41 8.32 -12.91
CA PRO A 42 -8.08 9.52 -13.41
C PRO A 42 -7.08 10.61 -13.82
N HIS A 43 -7.44 11.42 -14.81
CA HIS A 43 -6.53 12.44 -15.40
C HIS A 43 -6.14 13.58 -14.45
N SER A 44 -6.88 13.81 -13.37
CA SER A 44 -6.60 14.89 -12.43
C SER A 44 -7.02 14.55 -11.00
N PHE A 45 -6.30 15.11 -10.05
CA PHE A 45 -6.57 15.02 -8.62
C PHE A 45 -6.53 16.43 -8.02
N ASP A 46 -7.41 16.68 -7.04
CA ASP A 46 -7.42 17.94 -6.29
C ASP A 46 -6.28 17.92 -5.25
N TYR A 47 -5.99 16.74 -4.70
CA TYR A 47 -4.95 16.55 -3.69
C TYR A 47 -4.17 15.27 -3.95
N THR A 48 -2.85 15.35 -3.76
CA THR A 48 -1.95 14.20 -3.87
C THR A 48 -1.08 14.11 -2.64
N TYR A 49 -1.04 12.93 -2.02
CA TYR A 49 -0.19 12.63 -0.88
C TYR A 49 0.68 11.41 -1.19
N SER A 50 1.87 11.37 -0.62
CA SER A 50 2.80 10.26 -0.77
C SER A 50 3.42 9.86 0.54
N SER A 51 3.64 8.56 0.72
CA SER A 51 4.62 8.05 1.68
C SER A 51 5.99 8.68 1.42
N PRO A 52 6.77 9.03 2.46
CA PRO A 52 8.11 9.59 2.29
C PRO A 52 9.15 8.58 1.80
N LEU A 53 8.84 7.28 1.78
CA LEU A 53 9.77 6.25 1.34
C LEU A 53 10.08 6.39 -0.16
N ARG A 54 11.36 6.19 -0.52
CA ARG A 54 11.92 6.46 -1.86
C ARG A 54 11.09 5.89 -3.00
N ARG A 55 10.65 4.64 -2.89
CA ARG A 55 9.84 3.96 -3.91
C ARG A 55 8.49 4.64 -4.18
N CYS A 56 7.87 5.24 -3.15
CA CYS A 56 6.64 6.03 -3.31
C CYS A 56 6.94 7.41 -3.88
N ARG A 57 7.98 8.10 -3.38
CA ARG A 57 8.37 9.42 -3.89
C ARG A 57 8.78 9.39 -5.36
N LYS A 58 9.48 8.33 -5.81
CA LYS A 58 9.81 8.17 -7.24
C LYS A 58 8.56 8.06 -8.10
N LEU A 59 7.56 7.29 -7.66
CA LEU A 59 6.28 7.19 -8.35
C LEU A 59 5.50 8.51 -8.30
N ALA A 60 5.51 9.21 -7.16
CA ALA A 60 4.88 10.52 -7.01
C ALA A 60 5.50 11.56 -7.97
N ASN A 61 6.83 11.61 -8.06
CA ASN A 61 7.55 12.49 -8.98
C ASN A 61 7.23 12.18 -10.44
N PHE A 62 6.98 10.91 -10.79
CA PHE A 62 6.59 10.51 -12.13
C PHE A 62 5.19 11.05 -12.50
N PHE A 63 4.27 11.09 -11.55
CA PHE A 63 2.93 11.66 -11.76
C PHE A 63 2.92 13.20 -11.76
N GLY A 64 3.93 13.83 -11.16
CA GLY A 64 4.07 15.29 -11.06
C GLY A 64 4.72 15.71 -9.75
N SER A 65 5.16 16.96 -9.65
CA SER A 65 5.90 17.46 -8.49
C SER A 65 5.02 18.05 -7.38
N ASN A 66 3.70 18.14 -7.57
CA ASN A 66 2.80 18.76 -6.60
C ASN A 66 2.14 17.71 -5.71
N TYR A 67 2.83 17.28 -4.65
CA TYR A 67 2.30 16.35 -3.64
C TYR A 67 2.84 16.68 -2.25
N VAL A 68 2.12 16.22 -1.23
CA VAL A 68 2.47 16.38 0.20
C VAL A 68 2.99 15.03 0.72
N LEU A 69 4.12 15.05 1.42
CA LEU A 69 4.62 13.87 2.14
C LEU A 69 3.92 13.75 3.49
N ASP A 70 3.51 12.53 3.85
CA ASP A 70 2.93 12.24 5.16
C ASP A 70 3.47 10.90 5.70
N ASP A 71 4.08 10.95 6.89
CA ASP A 71 4.69 9.78 7.54
C ASP A 71 3.67 8.69 7.88
N ARG A 72 2.40 9.05 8.07
CA ARG A 72 1.32 8.09 8.33
C ARG A 72 1.03 7.18 7.14
N LEU A 73 1.51 7.53 5.94
CA LEU A 73 1.43 6.70 4.72
C LEU A 73 2.59 5.71 4.56
N GLN A 74 3.56 5.67 5.49
CA GLN A 74 4.61 4.65 5.46
C GLN A 74 4.03 3.25 5.68
N GLU A 75 4.72 2.23 5.14
CA GLU A 75 4.37 0.83 5.40
C GLU A 75 4.54 0.51 6.89
N VAL A 76 3.97 -0.60 7.32
CA VAL A 76 4.17 -1.11 8.68
C VAL A 76 5.67 -1.31 8.94
N ASP A 77 6.10 -0.96 10.16
CA ASP A 77 7.45 -1.20 10.64
C ASP A 77 7.57 -2.63 11.14
N PHE A 78 8.19 -3.50 10.35
CA PHE A 78 8.43 -4.90 10.73
C PHE A 78 9.61 -5.07 11.71
N GLY A 79 10.31 -3.99 12.06
CA GLY A 79 11.40 -4.01 13.03
C GLY A 79 12.50 -5.02 12.69
N ALA A 80 12.80 -5.93 13.62
CA ALA A 80 13.88 -6.91 13.45
C ALA A 80 13.62 -7.95 12.34
N TRP A 81 12.44 -7.96 11.73
CA TRP A 81 12.15 -8.82 10.58
C TRP A 81 12.61 -8.20 9.26
N GLU A 82 12.78 -6.88 9.20
CA GLU A 82 13.17 -6.19 7.98
C GLU A 82 14.54 -6.63 7.47
N GLY A 83 14.65 -6.85 6.16
CA GLY A 83 15.87 -7.34 5.52
C GLY A 83 16.10 -8.85 5.61
N ARG A 84 15.25 -9.59 6.34
CA ARG A 84 15.34 -11.04 6.43
C ARG A 84 14.39 -11.71 5.42
N LEU A 85 14.71 -12.92 4.99
CA LEU A 85 13.75 -13.73 4.25
C LEU A 85 12.58 -14.13 5.16
N TRP A 86 11.37 -14.16 4.62
CA TRP A 86 10.19 -14.66 5.36
C TRP A 86 10.41 -16.07 5.88
N THR A 87 11.14 -16.90 5.13
CA THR A 87 11.55 -18.26 5.55
C THR A 87 12.47 -18.28 6.78
N ASP A 88 13.28 -17.23 6.95
CA ASP A 88 14.26 -17.12 8.06
C ASP A 88 13.65 -16.53 9.33
N ILE A 89 12.50 -15.87 9.23
CA ILE A 89 11.74 -15.38 10.39
C ILE A 89 11.21 -16.56 11.21
N GLY A 90 10.85 -17.64 10.52
CA GLY A 90 10.43 -18.91 11.11
C GLY A 90 8.91 -19.02 11.24
N GLU A 91 8.40 -20.23 10.99
CA GLU A 91 6.95 -20.52 10.96
C GLU A 91 6.25 -20.12 12.28
N SER A 92 6.85 -20.43 13.43
CA SER A 92 6.26 -20.13 14.74
C SER A 92 6.00 -18.61 14.94
N ALA A 93 6.91 -17.75 14.48
CA ALA A 93 6.73 -16.29 14.59
C ALA A 93 5.64 -15.79 13.64
N LEU A 94 5.58 -16.36 12.43
CA LEU A 94 4.54 -16.03 11.45
C LEU A 94 3.15 -16.52 11.91
N ASP A 95 3.08 -17.72 12.47
CA ASP A 95 1.83 -18.27 13.03
C ASP A 95 1.32 -17.44 14.20
N MET A 96 2.21 -17.00 15.11
CA MET A 96 1.83 -16.09 16.20
C MET A 96 1.29 -14.77 15.67
N TRP A 97 1.90 -14.20 14.64
CA TRP A 97 1.41 -13.00 13.99
C TRP A 97 0.03 -13.23 13.36
N MET A 98 -0.11 -14.26 12.55
CA MET A 98 -1.36 -14.58 11.86
C MET A 98 -2.52 -14.89 12.81
N ALA A 99 -2.23 -15.55 13.94
CA ALA A 99 -3.24 -15.87 14.95
C ALA A 99 -3.69 -14.65 15.79
N ASN A 100 -2.86 -13.58 15.86
CA ASN A 100 -3.09 -12.45 16.77
C ASN A 100 -2.84 -11.10 16.08
N ILE A 101 -3.25 -10.92 14.84
CA ILE A 101 -2.91 -9.75 14.00
C ILE A 101 -3.16 -8.44 14.74
N GLU A 102 -4.32 -8.27 15.38
CA GLU A 102 -4.72 -7.01 16.01
C GLU A 102 -3.83 -6.60 17.19
N SER A 103 -3.37 -7.57 17.97
CA SER A 103 -2.57 -7.34 19.16
C SER A 103 -1.06 -7.55 18.95
N PHE A 104 -0.66 -7.95 17.74
CA PHE A 104 0.73 -8.29 17.46
C PHE A 104 1.62 -7.04 17.46
N ILE A 105 2.78 -7.17 18.10
CA ILE A 105 3.83 -6.15 18.10
C ILE A 105 5.05 -6.75 17.40
N PHE A 106 5.48 -6.14 16.31
CA PHE A 106 6.69 -6.57 15.60
C PHE A 106 7.92 -6.32 16.48
N PRO A 107 8.82 -7.29 16.64
CA PRO A 107 10.00 -7.15 17.49
C PRO A 107 10.86 -5.93 17.08
N GLY A 108 10.93 -4.93 17.96
CA GLY A 108 11.63 -3.67 17.66
C GLY A 108 10.97 -2.78 16.61
N GLY A 109 9.74 -3.11 16.22
CA GLY A 109 8.96 -2.39 15.21
C GLY A 109 7.66 -1.83 15.76
N GLU A 110 6.67 -1.65 14.89
CA GLU A 110 5.36 -1.05 15.17
C GLU A 110 4.36 -2.11 15.68
N ALA A 111 3.51 -1.75 16.64
CA ALA A 111 2.33 -2.57 16.93
C ALA A 111 1.30 -2.41 15.80
N PHE A 112 0.64 -3.51 15.40
CA PHE A 112 -0.38 -3.48 14.34
C PHE A 112 -1.49 -2.47 14.66
N ALA A 113 -1.92 -2.38 15.91
CA ALA A 113 -2.92 -1.39 16.33
C ALA A 113 -2.44 0.06 16.11
N GLN A 114 -1.15 0.35 16.33
CA GLN A 114 -0.58 1.68 16.07
C GLN A 114 -0.56 1.98 14.57
N PHE A 115 -0.21 0.99 13.74
CA PHE A 115 -0.29 1.08 12.30
C PHE A 115 -1.70 1.43 11.83
N GLN A 116 -2.70 0.71 12.31
CA GLN A 116 -4.10 0.96 11.98
C GLN A 116 -4.54 2.36 12.38
N VAL A 117 -4.25 2.77 13.61
CA VAL A 117 -4.65 4.10 14.16
C VAL A 117 -4.05 5.24 13.34
N ARG A 118 -2.75 5.15 12.94
CA ARG A 118 -2.17 6.25 12.15
C ARG A 118 -2.76 6.37 10.75
N VAL A 119 -3.10 5.24 10.12
CA VAL A 119 -3.77 5.26 8.81
C VAL A 119 -5.19 5.82 8.94
N GLU A 120 -5.94 5.43 9.97
CA GLU A 120 -7.27 5.95 10.26
C GLU A 120 -7.24 7.47 10.50
N GLN A 121 -6.33 7.94 11.34
CA GLN A 121 -6.14 9.38 11.60
C GLN A 121 -5.80 10.18 10.32
N PHE A 122 -5.01 9.59 9.43
CA PHE A 122 -4.72 10.22 8.15
C PHE A 122 -5.97 10.33 7.27
N LEU A 123 -6.70 9.23 7.11
CA LEU A 123 -7.92 9.19 6.29
C LEU A 123 -9.01 10.14 6.79
N ALA A 124 -9.16 10.26 8.12
CA ALA A 124 -10.13 11.17 8.74
C ALA A 124 -9.86 12.66 8.48
N GLN A 125 -8.63 13.02 8.11
CA GLN A 125 -8.21 14.39 7.83
C GLN A 125 -8.20 14.74 6.32
N LEU A 126 -8.55 13.79 5.45
CA LEU A 126 -8.56 14.03 4.02
C LEU A 126 -9.59 15.10 3.64
N PRO A 127 -9.23 16.05 2.78
CA PRO A 127 -10.15 17.05 2.26
C PRO A 127 -11.19 16.41 1.35
N VAL A 128 -12.33 17.11 1.18
CA VAL A 128 -13.33 16.72 0.19
C VAL A 128 -12.80 16.99 -1.21
N GLY A 129 -12.88 15.98 -2.09
CA GLY A 129 -12.40 16.09 -3.46
C GLY A 129 -11.93 14.74 -4.00
N ARG A 130 -11.20 14.79 -5.10
CA ARG A 130 -10.51 13.64 -5.67
C ARG A 130 -9.08 13.58 -5.15
N VAL A 131 -8.76 12.54 -4.41
CA VAL A 131 -7.50 12.40 -3.69
C VAL A 131 -6.69 11.22 -4.26
N LEU A 132 -5.40 11.44 -4.51
CA LEU A 132 -4.44 10.38 -4.83
C LEU A 132 -3.52 10.13 -3.62
N LEU A 133 -3.43 8.89 -3.19
CA LEU A 133 -2.53 8.40 -2.15
C LEU A 133 -1.52 7.43 -2.76
N ILE A 134 -0.24 7.77 -2.72
CA ILE A 134 0.85 6.92 -3.22
C ILE A 134 1.49 6.26 -2.02
N THR A 135 1.29 4.94 -1.86
CA THR A 135 1.60 4.26 -0.62
C THR A 135 1.94 2.77 -0.82
N HIS A 136 1.67 1.93 0.15
CA HIS A 136 2.11 0.55 0.28
C HIS A 136 0.92 -0.41 0.45
N ALA A 137 1.17 -1.70 0.29
CA ALA A 137 0.14 -2.73 0.36
C ALA A 137 -0.58 -2.77 1.71
N GLY A 138 0.15 -2.70 2.83
CA GLY A 138 -0.43 -2.72 4.17
C GLY A 138 -1.35 -1.52 4.42
N VAL A 139 -0.89 -0.31 4.05
CA VAL A 139 -1.72 0.91 4.15
C VAL A 139 -2.99 0.79 3.32
N ILE A 140 -2.89 0.27 2.08
CA ILE A 140 -4.06 0.09 1.21
C ILE A 140 -5.04 -0.92 1.80
N LYS A 141 -4.56 -2.01 2.40
CA LYS A 141 -5.41 -3.01 3.07
C LYS A 141 -6.20 -2.40 4.23
N ILE A 142 -5.53 -1.65 5.11
CA ILE A 142 -6.19 -0.95 6.22
C ILE A 142 -7.19 0.07 5.69
N ALA A 143 -6.78 0.89 4.72
CA ALA A 143 -7.66 1.89 4.12
C ALA A 143 -8.90 1.25 3.45
N TYR A 144 -8.73 0.10 2.79
CA TYR A 144 -9.84 -0.68 2.23
C TYR A 144 -10.86 -1.07 3.30
N GLY A 145 -10.38 -1.58 4.45
CA GLY A 145 -11.24 -1.91 5.59
C GLY A 145 -12.07 -0.72 6.07
N ILE A 146 -11.40 0.41 6.27
CA ILE A 146 -12.05 1.63 6.80
C ILE A 146 -13.01 2.24 5.76
N LEU A 147 -12.55 2.47 4.55
CA LEU A 147 -13.30 3.20 3.53
C LEU A 147 -14.48 2.40 2.95
N ALA A 148 -14.33 1.08 2.84
CA ALA A 148 -15.36 0.18 2.30
C ALA A 148 -16.14 -0.57 3.38
N ASN A 149 -15.94 -0.21 4.67
CA ASN A 149 -16.59 -0.84 5.83
C ASN A 149 -16.43 -2.38 5.83
N LYS A 150 -15.19 -2.85 5.67
CA LYS A 150 -14.83 -4.27 5.65
C LYS A 150 -14.27 -4.73 6.99
N SER A 151 -14.46 -5.98 7.32
CA SER A 151 -13.81 -6.60 8.47
C SER A 151 -12.30 -6.64 8.32
N LEU A 152 -11.57 -6.79 9.44
CA LEU A 152 -10.11 -6.94 9.40
C LEU A 152 -9.69 -8.15 8.56
N SER A 153 -10.39 -9.27 8.67
CA SER A 153 -10.12 -10.48 7.89
C SER A 153 -10.24 -10.23 6.38
N GLU A 154 -11.30 -9.54 5.93
CA GLU A 154 -11.46 -9.15 4.53
C GLU A 154 -10.36 -8.18 4.09
N SER A 155 -9.99 -7.24 4.97
CA SER A 155 -8.95 -6.24 4.68
C SER A 155 -7.57 -6.87 4.51
N VAL A 156 -7.19 -7.76 5.41
CA VAL A 156 -5.89 -8.46 5.36
C VAL A 156 -5.82 -9.39 4.14
N SER A 157 -6.94 -10.03 3.79
CA SER A 157 -7.03 -10.92 2.60
C SER A 157 -7.05 -10.16 1.27
N PHE A 158 -7.32 -8.84 1.29
CA PHE A 158 -7.34 -8.03 0.08
C PHE A 158 -5.96 -8.01 -0.57
N SER A 159 -5.89 -8.27 -1.87
CA SER A 159 -4.65 -8.27 -2.64
C SER A 159 -4.58 -7.05 -3.54
N VAL A 160 -3.43 -6.40 -3.56
CA VAL A 160 -3.10 -5.29 -4.45
C VAL A 160 -1.67 -5.46 -4.94
N ASP A 161 -1.47 -5.60 -6.26
CA ASP A 161 -0.15 -5.77 -6.87
C ASP A 161 0.61 -4.45 -6.98
N TYR A 162 1.91 -4.52 -7.29
CA TYR A 162 2.73 -3.35 -7.55
C TYR A 162 2.13 -2.52 -8.69
N GLY A 163 2.04 -1.22 -8.49
CA GLY A 163 1.49 -0.29 -9.46
C GLY A 163 -0.04 -0.36 -9.64
N GLN A 164 -0.74 -1.25 -8.93
CA GLN A 164 -2.20 -1.28 -8.94
C GLN A 164 -2.80 -0.16 -8.07
N CYS A 165 -3.99 0.26 -8.45
CA CYS A 165 -4.76 1.28 -7.74
C CYS A 165 -6.09 0.71 -7.25
N LEU A 166 -6.35 0.88 -5.95
CA LEU A 166 -7.68 0.77 -5.37
C LEU A 166 -8.35 2.15 -5.43
N ARG A 167 -9.47 2.26 -6.13
CA ARG A 167 -10.31 3.45 -6.11
C ARG A 167 -11.52 3.21 -5.22
N VAL A 168 -11.85 4.16 -4.37
CA VAL A 168 -13.05 4.11 -3.53
C VAL A 168 -13.86 5.39 -3.76
N VAL A 169 -15.08 5.23 -4.27
CA VAL A 169 -16.03 6.32 -4.50
C VAL A 169 -17.22 6.09 -3.59
N ASP A 170 -17.46 7.02 -2.66
CA ASP A 170 -18.58 6.98 -1.71
C ASP A 170 -18.73 5.61 -0.99
N GLY A 171 -17.60 5.05 -0.58
CA GLY A 171 -17.51 3.77 0.11
C GLY A 171 -17.55 2.53 -0.80
N LEU A 172 -17.68 2.70 -2.11
CA LEU A 172 -17.68 1.60 -3.08
C LEU A 172 -16.27 1.38 -3.65
N PRO A 173 -15.62 0.24 -3.33
CA PRO A 173 -14.26 -0.05 -3.79
C PRO A 173 -14.25 -0.63 -5.19
N GLU A 174 -13.27 -0.23 -5.99
CA GLU A 174 -12.95 -0.77 -7.30
C GLU A 174 -11.43 -0.94 -7.45
N LEU A 175 -10.97 -2.15 -7.76
CA LEU A 175 -9.57 -2.38 -8.11
C LEU A 175 -9.36 -2.07 -9.59
N LEU A 176 -8.61 -1.00 -9.89
CA LEU A 176 -8.32 -0.61 -11.25
C LEU A 176 -7.25 -1.54 -11.84
N THR A 177 -7.60 -2.22 -12.94
CA THR A 177 -6.72 -3.18 -13.62
C THR A 177 -6.58 -2.85 -15.09
N THR A 178 -5.44 -3.19 -15.69
CA THR A 178 -5.29 -3.09 -17.14
C THR A 178 -6.13 -4.16 -17.85
N PRO A 179 -6.60 -3.93 -19.07
CA PRO A 179 -7.42 -4.90 -19.83
C PRO A 179 -6.79 -6.30 -19.94
N LYS A 180 -5.45 -6.42 -19.93
CA LYS A 180 -4.74 -7.71 -19.96
C LYS A 180 -4.84 -8.49 -18.63
N GLN A 181 -4.93 -7.81 -17.50
CA GLN A 181 -5.08 -8.48 -16.19
C GLN A 181 -6.50 -9.05 -16.01
N THR A 182 -7.51 -8.40 -16.59
CA THR A 182 -8.90 -8.86 -16.54
C THR A 182 -9.12 -10.19 -17.26
N LEU A 183 -8.30 -10.54 -18.25
CA LEU A 183 -8.41 -11.81 -19.00
C LEU A 183 -7.83 -13.01 -18.26
N LEU A 184 -6.84 -12.82 -17.38
CA LEU A 184 -6.20 -13.89 -16.62
C LEU A 184 -6.99 -14.29 -15.35
N SER A 185 -7.78 -13.38 -14.77
CA SER A 185 -8.60 -13.64 -13.58
C SER A 185 -9.96 -14.31 -13.87
N ARG A 186 -10.30 -14.55 -15.15
CA ARG A 186 -11.54 -15.24 -15.57
C ARG A 186 -11.34 -16.69 -16.02
N SER A 187 -10.12 -17.21 -15.91
CA SER A 187 -9.75 -18.57 -16.35
C SER A 187 -9.30 -19.49 -15.21
N GLU A 188 -9.69 -19.19 -13.95
CA GLU A 188 -9.55 -20.11 -12.80
C GLU A 188 -10.90 -20.38 -12.17
#